data_f5abaa6b047c2f30f21901afb2bc4f91
#
_entry.id   f5abaa6b047c2f30f21901afb2bc4f91
#
_cell.length_a   1.000
_cell.length_b   1.000
_cell.length_c   1.000
_cell.angle_alpha   90.00
_cell.angle_beta   90.00
_cell.angle_gamma   90.00
#
_symmetry.space_group_name_H-M   'P 1'
#
loop_
_entity.id
_entity.type
_entity.pdbx_description
1 polymer ?
#
loop_
_entity_poly.entity_id
_entity_poly.type
_entity_poly.pdbx_seq_one_letter_code
_entity_poly.pdbx_strand_id
1 'polypeptide(L)'
;MIPVIALCSCGQREGAVPGIDLADLDESASPKVDFYQYATGGWQKSHPLKPEYARYGAFDILGENNEKRLNDLFQSMSSLKAEHGSVEQKISDLYKMGLDSLRRNEEGAAPLKPYIDEVLAISDKDALVREIAAMHLASDSPFFGTYVMADMIDSDSNILYMSQSGLGMGDRDYYVKGCDPKLKAGYLEFLTKVLKLAGIDNADGRAADAMKIEEALAENSWTSVECRDMERQYNPTTFAELAATYPNLSLGSYFEALGVKSDGKIVVTQPSFFKALDEMFASENVESLKNYLLAQLVQGACGALSDDFYNANFDFFSRQMAGVQQQKPRWKRAMSIPNSLLSEAVGEMYVAKYFPAKDKERMAKMVANIQTALAEHIDSLDWMSDATKAKAHEKLNAFTVKIGYPDKWKDYSTLDVDPTASYYENIRKAALWSVQDNLTRLGKPVDKAEWLMSPQTVNAYYNPSTNEICFPAAILQPPFYNPDADDAVNYGAIGVVISHEMTHGFDDQGRLFDKDGNMADWWTAEDAVAFKAKTAVLVKQFDEVEVLPGVHANGALSLGENIADHGGLRISYTA
;
A
#
# COMPACT_ATOMS: atom_id res chain seq x y z
N MET A 1 19.29 59.22 -33.47
CA MET A 1 19.28 57.75 -33.27
C MET A 1 18.48 57.47 -32.03
N ILE A 2 17.23 57.00 -32.21
CA ILE A 2 16.32 56.63 -31.13
C ILE A 2 16.34 55.10 -31.13
N PRO A 3 16.60 54.40 -30.01
CA PRO A 3 16.53 52.96 -29.99
C PRO A 3 15.07 52.52 -29.93
N VAL A 4 14.67 51.73 -30.92
CA VAL A 4 13.38 51.00 -30.93
C VAL A 4 13.50 49.84 -29.95
N ILE A 5 12.80 49.95 -28.82
CA ILE A 5 12.58 48.84 -27.92
C ILE A 5 11.48 47.97 -28.54
N ALA A 6 11.87 46.80 -29.04
CA ALA A 6 10.92 45.79 -29.47
C ALA A 6 10.30 45.16 -28.21
N LEU A 7 9.07 45.54 -27.89
CA LEU A 7 8.21 44.82 -26.95
C LEU A 7 7.79 43.50 -27.60
N CYS A 8 8.40 42.40 -27.21
CA CYS A 8 7.85 41.08 -27.45
C CYS A 8 6.57 40.95 -26.63
N SER A 9 5.45 41.18 -27.26
CA SER A 9 4.13 40.82 -26.75
C SER A 9 4.03 39.30 -26.76
N CYS A 10 4.24 38.64 -25.61
CA CYS A 10 3.72 37.31 -25.39
C CYS A 10 2.20 37.44 -25.37
N GLY A 11 1.56 37.07 -26.50
CA GLY A 11 0.11 36.96 -26.57
C GLY A 11 -0.35 35.88 -25.59
N GLN A 12 -1.02 36.30 -24.53
CA GLN A 12 -1.82 35.36 -23.72
C GLN A 12 -2.85 34.71 -24.67
N ARG A 13 -2.83 33.39 -24.78
CA ARG A 13 -3.93 32.63 -25.38
C ARG A 13 -5.15 32.88 -24.49
N GLU A 14 -6.20 33.51 -25.02
CA GLU A 14 -7.49 33.60 -24.34
C GLU A 14 -7.98 32.19 -24.02
N GLY A 15 -8.08 31.86 -22.72
CA GLY A 15 -8.59 30.58 -22.25
C GLY A 15 -7.55 29.62 -21.63
N ALA A 16 -6.24 29.94 -21.63
CA ALA A 16 -5.26 29.11 -20.93
C ALA A 16 -5.45 29.21 -19.41
N VAL A 17 -5.67 28.10 -18.75
CA VAL A 17 -5.68 28.03 -17.28
C VAL A 17 -4.24 28.24 -16.83
N PRO A 18 -3.97 29.19 -15.90
CA PRO A 18 -2.62 29.35 -15.34
C PRO A 18 -2.16 28.02 -14.75
N GLY A 19 -1.01 27.52 -15.19
CA GLY A 19 -0.48 26.26 -14.66
C GLY A 19 0.14 26.39 -13.28
N ILE A 20 0.48 27.64 -12.89
CA ILE A 20 1.01 27.98 -11.57
C ILE A 20 0.13 29.10 -11.00
N ASP A 21 -0.41 28.87 -9.81
CA ASP A 21 -1.10 29.92 -9.07
C ASP A 21 -0.06 30.70 -8.25
N LEU A 22 0.16 31.97 -8.61
CA LEU A 22 1.10 32.84 -7.90
C LEU A 22 0.70 33.09 -6.44
N ALA A 23 -0.58 32.88 -6.09
CA ALA A 23 -1.06 32.98 -4.70
C ALA A 23 -0.52 31.85 -3.81
N ASP A 24 -0.03 30.76 -4.40
CA ASP A 24 0.60 29.65 -3.68
C ASP A 24 2.01 29.97 -3.20
N LEU A 25 2.65 31.00 -3.77
CA LEU A 25 3.99 31.43 -3.40
C LEU A 25 4.00 32.23 -2.09
N ASP A 26 5.08 32.11 -1.33
CA ASP A 26 5.43 33.01 -0.22
C ASP A 26 6.65 33.86 -0.61
N GLU A 27 6.40 35.01 -1.21
CA GLU A 27 7.48 35.92 -1.65
C GLU A 27 8.33 36.47 -0.50
N SER A 28 7.93 36.32 0.75
CA SER A 28 8.70 36.69 1.93
C SER A 28 9.82 35.70 2.23
N ALA A 29 9.73 34.46 1.75
CA ALA A 29 10.77 33.46 1.87
C ALA A 29 11.80 33.57 0.72
N SER A 30 13.07 33.37 1.05
CA SER A 30 14.12 33.35 0.02
C SER A 30 14.20 31.98 -0.64
N PRO A 31 14.00 31.86 -1.97
CA PRO A 31 14.08 30.55 -2.66
C PRO A 31 15.47 29.90 -2.60
N LYS A 32 16.50 30.68 -2.22
CA LYS A 32 17.89 30.19 -2.03
C LYS A 32 18.10 29.58 -0.64
N VAL A 33 17.21 29.87 0.32
CA VAL A 33 17.33 29.42 1.72
C VAL A 33 16.31 28.35 2.01
N ASP A 34 15.05 28.58 1.65
CA ASP A 34 13.94 27.67 1.83
C ASP A 34 13.02 27.73 0.60
N PHE A 35 13.34 26.87 -0.36
CA PHE A 35 12.56 26.79 -1.60
C PHE A 35 11.15 26.22 -1.37
N TYR A 36 11.00 25.29 -0.41
CA TYR A 36 9.70 24.71 -0.07
C TYR A 36 8.75 25.77 0.47
N GLN A 37 9.20 26.57 1.45
CA GLN A 37 8.40 27.68 1.97
C GLN A 37 8.11 28.73 0.89
N TYR A 38 9.07 29.05 0.04
CA TYR A 38 8.85 29.98 -1.08
C TYR A 38 7.78 29.47 -2.03
N ALA A 39 7.87 28.21 -2.45
CA ALA A 39 7.00 27.66 -3.49
C ALA A 39 5.59 27.29 -2.98
N THR A 40 5.44 27.00 -1.69
CA THR A 40 4.18 26.44 -1.13
C THR A 40 3.60 27.22 0.04
N GLY A 41 4.28 28.23 0.55
CA GLY A 41 3.86 28.92 1.78
C GLY A 41 2.54 29.69 1.66
N GLY A 42 2.17 30.21 0.48
CA GLY A 42 0.85 30.77 0.21
C GLY A 42 -0.23 29.71 0.17
N TRP A 43 0.05 28.59 -0.48
CA TRP A 43 -0.86 27.43 -0.50
C TRP A 43 -1.13 26.90 0.91
N GLN A 44 -0.11 26.71 1.74
CA GLN A 44 -0.26 26.23 3.12
C GLN A 44 -1.14 27.17 3.96
N LYS A 45 -1.03 28.49 3.79
CA LYS A 45 -1.88 29.47 4.48
C LYS A 45 -3.35 29.39 4.06
N SER A 46 -3.61 29.12 2.77
CA SER A 46 -4.96 29.04 2.20
C SER A 46 -5.60 27.64 2.38
N HIS A 47 -4.81 26.60 2.65
CA HIS A 47 -5.25 25.20 2.80
C HIS A 47 -4.85 24.64 4.18
N PRO A 48 -5.45 25.12 5.28
CA PRO A 48 -5.13 24.59 6.60
C PRO A 48 -5.54 23.12 6.73
N LEU A 49 -4.84 22.38 7.61
CA LEU A 49 -5.15 21.00 7.91
C LEU A 49 -6.62 20.84 8.34
N LYS A 50 -7.34 20.00 7.61
CA LYS A 50 -8.74 19.66 7.91
C LYS A 50 -8.81 18.64 9.05
N PRO A 51 -9.88 18.66 9.89
CA PRO A 51 -9.97 17.79 11.06
C PRO A 51 -10.06 16.30 10.74
N GLU A 52 -10.41 15.92 9.50
CA GLU A 52 -10.48 14.53 9.03
C GLU A 52 -9.12 13.98 8.53
N TYR A 53 -8.06 14.79 8.57
CA TYR A 53 -6.74 14.44 8.02
C TYR A 53 -5.63 14.58 9.06
N ALA A 54 -4.64 13.70 9.01
CA ALA A 54 -3.39 13.81 9.75
C ALA A 54 -2.34 14.67 9.00
N ARG A 55 -2.46 14.75 7.67
CA ARG A 55 -1.68 15.58 6.76
C ARG A 55 -2.57 16.07 5.63
N TYR A 56 -2.18 17.14 4.94
CA TYR A 56 -2.96 17.65 3.79
C TYR A 56 -2.04 18.22 2.74
N GLY A 57 -2.17 17.78 1.49
CA GLY A 57 -1.34 18.17 0.37
C GLY A 57 -2.04 17.99 -0.98
N ALA A 58 -1.29 18.09 -2.08
CA ALA A 58 -1.80 17.96 -3.44
C ALA A 58 -2.45 16.59 -3.70
N PHE A 59 -1.88 15.50 -3.15
CA PHE A 59 -2.46 14.16 -3.22
C PHE A 59 -3.83 14.09 -2.54
N ASP A 60 -4.00 14.78 -1.40
CA ASP A 60 -5.28 14.78 -0.69
C ASP A 60 -6.35 15.56 -1.44
N ILE A 61 -5.99 16.69 -2.09
CA ILE A 61 -6.90 17.44 -2.97
C ILE A 61 -7.38 16.57 -4.13
N LEU A 62 -6.45 15.89 -4.82
CA LEU A 62 -6.80 14.98 -5.90
C LEU A 62 -7.63 13.81 -5.38
N GLY A 63 -7.26 13.24 -4.23
CA GLY A 63 -8.02 12.20 -3.53
C GLY A 63 -9.46 12.62 -3.23
N GLU A 64 -9.68 13.81 -2.69
CA GLU A 64 -11.04 14.34 -2.44
C GLU A 64 -11.87 14.52 -3.71
N ASN A 65 -11.24 14.99 -4.79
CA ASN A 65 -11.91 15.13 -6.08
C ASN A 65 -12.25 13.76 -6.66
N ASN A 66 -11.36 12.79 -6.51
CA ASN A 66 -11.58 11.41 -6.92
C ASN A 66 -12.69 10.74 -6.09
N GLU A 67 -12.71 10.93 -4.77
CA GLU A 67 -13.79 10.45 -3.89
C GLU A 67 -15.16 10.97 -4.32
N LYS A 68 -15.27 12.25 -4.73
CA LYS A 68 -16.55 12.82 -5.26
C LYS A 68 -16.98 12.11 -6.55
N ARG A 69 -16.05 11.89 -7.49
CA ARG A 69 -16.33 11.17 -8.74
C ARG A 69 -16.78 9.73 -8.50
N LEU A 70 -16.10 9.03 -7.60
CA LEU A 70 -16.50 7.68 -7.19
C LEU A 70 -17.86 7.69 -6.52
N ASN A 71 -18.16 8.65 -5.66
CA ASN A 71 -19.48 8.79 -5.04
C ASN A 71 -20.59 8.97 -6.09
N ASP A 72 -20.36 9.80 -7.11
CA ASP A 72 -21.32 9.97 -8.21
C ASP A 72 -21.56 8.67 -8.99
N LEU A 73 -20.52 7.84 -9.17
CA LEU A 73 -20.64 6.50 -9.76
C LEU A 73 -21.46 5.57 -8.86
N PHE A 74 -21.12 5.48 -7.58
CA PHE A 74 -21.81 4.60 -6.62
C PHE A 74 -23.29 5.00 -6.45
N GLN A 75 -23.59 6.29 -6.38
CA GLN A 75 -24.97 6.76 -6.31
C GLN A 75 -25.77 6.43 -7.58
N SER A 76 -25.16 6.60 -8.76
CA SER A 76 -25.80 6.25 -10.02
C SER A 76 -26.13 4.75 -10.11
N MET A 77 -25.21 3.88 -9.71
CA MET A 77 -25.43 2.43 -9.64
C MET A 77 -26.51 2.06 -8.61
N SER A 78 -26.52 2.72 -7.45
CA SER A 78 -27.50 2.45 -6.38
C SER A 78 -28.93 2.80 -6.78
N SER A 79 -29.11 3.64 -7.78
CA SER A 79 -30.43 3.99 -8.34
C SER A 79 -30.91 3.04 -9.43
N LEU A 80 -30.02 2.18 -9.98
CA LEU A 80 -30.37 1.22 -11.02
C LEU A 80 -31.01 -0.04 -10.41
N LYS A 81 -31.92 -0.67 -11.17
CA LYS A 81 -32.32 -2.07 -10.95
C LYS A 81 -31.29 -2.96 -11.63
N ALA A 82 -30.18 -3.21 -10.95
CA ALA A 82 -29.15 -4.10 -11.46
C ALA A 82 -29.62 -5.56 -11.41
N GLU A 83 -29.20 -6.35 -12.41
CA GLU A 83 -29.46 -7.80 -12.45
C GLU A 83 -28.69 -8.49 -11.32
N HIS A 84 -29.33 -9.48 -10.69
CA HIS A 84 -28.65 -10.25 -9.64
C HIS A 84 -27.41 -10.96 -10.18
N GLY A 85 -26.30 -10.87 -9.46
CA GLY A 85 -24.99 -11.41 -9.86
C GLY A 85 -24.18 -10.49 -10.78
N SER A 86 -24.76 -9.37 -11.26
CA SER A 86 -24.00 -8.37 -12.00
C SER A 86 -23.01 -7.61 -11.10
N VAL A 87 -21.97 -7.04 -11.70
CA VAL A 87 -20.98 -6.23 -10.98
C VAL A 87 -21.62 -5.00 -10.34
N GLU A 88 -22.56 -4.36 -11.04
CA GLU A 88 -23.30 -3.21 -10.57
C GLU A 88 -24.13 -3.53 -9.33
N GLN A 89 -24.76 -4.73 -9.28
CA GLN A 89 -25.50 -5.18 -8.10
C GLN A 89 -24.54 -5.35 -6.91
N LYS A 90 -23.41 -6.04 -7.11
CA LYS A 90 -22.44 -6.33 -6.06
C LYS A 90 -21.88 -5.03 -5.44
N ILE A 91 -21.46 -4.08 -6.28
CA ILE A 91 -20.97 -2.76 -5.84
C ILE A 91 -22.06 -1.98 -5.11
N SER A 92 -23.26 -1.90 -5.71
CA SER A 92 -24.40 -1.18 -5.14
C SER A 92 -24.81 -1.71 -3.77
N ASP A 93 -24.89 -3.04 -3.63
CA ASP A 93 -25.35 -3.66 -2.38
C ASP A 93 -24.29 -3.53 -1.27
N LEU A 94 -23.00 -3.73 -1.56
CA LEU A 94 -21.94 -3.46 -0.60
C LEU A 94 -21.93 -1.99 -0.15
N TYR A 95 -22.13 -1.06 -1.06
CA TYR A 95 -22.22 0.37 -0.74
C TYR A 95 -23.42 0.70 0.15
N LYS A 96 -24.61 0.18 -0.19
CA LYS A 96 -25.83 0.35 0.59
C LYS A 96 -25.70 -0.23 2.00
N MET A 97 -25.17 -1.44 2.14
CA MET A 97 -24.88 -2.06 3.43
C MET A 97 -23.89 -1.24 4.27
N GLY A 98 -22.87 -0.66 3.64
CA GLY A 98 -21.92 0.25 4.29
C GLY A 98 -22.58 1.55 4.80
N LEU A 99 -23.60 2.04 4.09
CA LEU A 99 -24.39 3.21 4.50
C LEU A 99 -25.41 2.90 5.62
N ASP A 100 -25.91 1.67 5.70
CA ASP A 100 -26.97 1.26 6.60
C ASP A 100 -26.47 1.08 8.05
N SER A 101 -26.31 2.21 8.73
CA SER A 101 -25.91 2.22 10.14
C SER A 101 -27.00 1.67 11.07
N LEU A 102 -28.27 1.80 10.70
CA LEU A 102 -29.36 1.31 11.56
C LEU A 102 -29.28 -0.19 11.67
N ARG A 103 -29.26 -0.91 10.54
CA ARG A 103 -29.11 -2.35 10.51
C ARG A 103 -27.83 -2.81 11.22
N ARG A 104 -26.68 -2.20 10.92
CA ARG A 104 -25.39 -2.55 11.55
C ARG A 104 -25.40 -2.33 13.06
N ASN A 105 -26.08 -1.29 13.55
CA ASN A 105 -26.21 -1.02 14.99
C ASN A 105 -27.18 -2.01 15.67
N GLU A 106 -28.25 -2.43 14.97
CA GLU A 106 -29.16 -3.47 15.46
C GLU A 106 -28.49 -4.86 15.50
N GLU A 107 -27.69 -5.19 14.50
CA GLU A 107 -26.91 -6.44 14.43
C GLU A 107 -25.81 -6.48 15.50
N GLY A 108 -25.19 -5.33 15.84
CA GLY A 108 -24.11 -5.23 16.83
C GLY A 108 -22.94 -6.17 16.55
N ALA A 109 -22.64 -7.05 17.49
CA ALA A 109 -21.61 -8.09 17.38
C ALA A 109 -22.13 -9.42 16.81
N ALA A 110 -23.43 -9.56 16.55
CA ALA A 110 -24.03 -10.85 16.16
C ALA A 110 -23.38 -11.48 14.90
N PRO A 111 -23.01 -10.71 13.86
CA PRO A 111 -22.32 -11.27 12.69
C PRO A 111 -20.94 -11.87 12.97
N LEU A 112 -20.28 -11.42 14.05
CA LEU A 112 -18.97 -11.92 14.46
C LEU A 112 -19.05 -13.17 15.34
N LYS A 113 -20.21 -13.43 15.97
CA LYS A 113 -20.37 -14.49 16.96
C LYS A 113 -19.98 -15.88 16.47
N PRO A 114 -20.35 -16.35 15.27
CA PRO A 114 -19.93 -17.69 14.79
C PRO A 114 -18.41 -17.87 14.83
N TYR A 115 -17.65 -16.88 14.38
CA TYR A 115 -16.19 -16.91 14.32
C TYR A 115 -15.55 -16.81 15.72
N ILE A 116 -16.16 -16.05 16.64
CA ILE A 116 -15.77 -16.05 18.05
C ILE A 116 -15.95 -17.45 18.65
N ASP A 117 -17.09 -18.10 18.38
CA ASP A 117 -17.39 -19.45 18.89
C ASP A 117 -16.39 -20.48 18.34
N GLU A 118 -15.97 -20.38 17.06
CA GLU A 118 -14.92 -21.20 16.44
C GLU A 118 -13.58 -21.05 17.17
N VAL A 119 -13.11 -19.81 17.39
CA VAL A 119 -11.88 -19.57 18.14
C VAL A 119 -11.99 -20.06 19.59
N LEU A 120 -13.12 -19.86 20.26
CA LEU A 120 -13.32 -20.33 21.63
C LEU A 120 -13.33 -21.87 21.74
N ALA A 121 -13.76 -22.58 20.70
CA ALA A 121 -13.79 -24.03 20.65
C ALA A 121 -12.42 -24.71 20.45
N ILE A 122 -11.36 -23.94 20.14
CA ILE A 122 -10.00 -24.46 19.96
C ILE A 122 -9.54 -25.15 21.24
N SER A 123 -9.13 -26.41 21.14
CA SER A 123 -8.73 -27.25 22.28
C SER A 123 -7.24 -27.57 22.33
N ASP A 124 -6.55 -27.46 21.19
CA ASP A 124 -5.15 -27.82 21.04
C ASP A 124 -4.46 -26.98 19.94
N LYS A 125 -3.15 -27.14 19.80
CA LYS A 125 -2.33 -26.34 18.87
C LYS A 125 -2.60 -26.68 17.40
N ASP A 126 -3.03 -27.89 17.07
CA ASP A 126 -3.36 -28.25 15.70
C ASP A 126 -4.67 -27.56 15.26
N ALA A 127 -5.68 -27.55 16.12
CA ALA A 127 -6.91 -26.78 15.90
C ALA A 127 -6.63 -25.27 15.80
N LEU A 128 -5.71 -24.74 16.65
CA LEU A 128 -5.28 -23.35 16.59
C LEU A 128 -4.68 -23.00 15.22
N VAL A 129 -3.82 -23.85 14.69
CA VAL A 129 -3.14 -23.60 13.41
C VAL A 129 -4.11 -23.68 12.23
N ARG A 130 -5.11 -24.54 12.29
CA ARG A 130 -6.21 -24.58 11.29
C ARG A 130 -7.04 -23.29 11.32
N GLU A 131 -7.30 -22.75 12.51
CA GLU A 131 -8.01 -21.48 12.65
C GLU A 131 -7.17 -20.31 12.11
N ILE A 132 -5.85 -20.30 12.36
CA ILE A 132 -4.95 -19.33 11.73
C ILE A 132 -5.07 -19.36 10.20
N ALA A 133 -5.10 -20.56 9.60
CA ALA A 133 -5.31 -20.69 8.15
C ALA A 133 -6.69 -20.17 7.70
N ALA A 134 -7.75 -20.41 8.47
CA ALA A 134 -9.09 -19.89 8.19
C ALA A 134 -9.14 -18.34 8.27
N MET A 135 -8.42 -17.74 9.24
CA MET A 135 -8.28 -16.29 9.34
C MET A 135 -7.47 -15.73 8.17
N HIS A 136 -6.37 -16.39 7.77
CA HIS A 136 -5.58 -15.98 6.60
C HIS A 136 -6.41 -16.02 5.31
N LEU A 137 -7.27 -17.05 5.13
CA LEU A 137 -8.21 -17.11 4.01
C LEU A 137 -9.22 -15.96 4.01
N ALA A 138 -9.52 -15.38 5.17
CA ALA A 138 -10.37 -14.21 5.31
C ALA A 138 -9.60 -12.87 5.25
N SER A 139 -8.32 -12.92 4.84
CA SER A 139 -7.41 -11.77 4.74
C SER A 139 -6.97 -11.15 6.07
N ASP A 140 -7.22 -11.84 7.20
CA ASP A 140 -6.56 -11.53 8.47
C ASP A 140 -5.15 -12.16 8.46
N SER A 141 -4.18 -11.61 9.22
CA SER A 141 -2.80 -12.13 9.22
C SER A 141 -2.23 -12.27 10.64
N PRO A 142 -2.92 -13.04 11.55
CA PRO A 142 -2.38 -13.28 12.88
C PRO A 142 -1.09 -14.10 12.82
N PHE A 143 -0.13 -13.77 13.68
CA PHE A 143 1.20 -14.36 13.81
C PHE A 143 2.13 -14.14 12.61
N PHE A 144 1.71 -14.44 11.39
CA PHE A 144 2.51 -14.30 10.17
C PHE A 144 1.60 -14.06 8.96
N GLY A 145 2.19 -13.64 7.83
CA GLY A 145 1.49 -13.51 6.55
C GLY A 145 1.91 -14.58 5.57
N THR A 146 1.00 -14.95 4.67
CA THR A 146 1.26 -15.90 3.57
C THR A 146 0.61 -15.38 2.29
N TYR A 147 1.38 -15.30 1.21
CA TYR A 147 0.91 -14.80 -0.09
C TYR A 147 1.69 -15.41 -1.25
N VAL A 148 1.09 -15.38 -2.45
CA VAL A 148 1.73 -15.84 -3.70
C VAL A 148 2.16 -14.60 -4.49
N MET A 149 3.42 -14.60 -4.92
CA MET A 149 4.02 -13.53 -5.70
C MET A 149 5.11 -14.11 -6.62
N ALA A 150 5.60 -13.33 -7.59
CA ALA A 150 6.73 -13.70 -8.42
C ALA A 150 7.96 -14.08 -7.58
N ASP A 151 8.68 -15.09 -7.99
CA ASP A 151 9.98 -15.45 -7.39
C ASP A 151 11.00 -14.35 -7.71
N MET A 152 11.72 -13.87 -6.69
CA MET A 152 12.71 -12.79 -6.86
C MET A 152 13.84 -13.15 -7.82
N ILE A 153 14.17 -14.45 -8.00
CA ILE A 153 15.26 -14.90 -8.89
C ILE A 153 14.76 -15.59 -10.17
N ASP A 154 13.46 -15.85 -10.28
CA ASP A 154 12.78 -16.40 -11.45
C ASP A 154 11.43 -15.70 -11.60
N SER A 155 11.48 -14.46 -12.08
CA SER A 155 10.34 -13.53 -12.14
C SER A 155 9.17 -14.02 -13.01
N ASP A 156 9.34 -15.08 -13.77
CA ASP A 156 8.28 -15.70 -14.58
C ASP A 156 7.47 -16.74 -13.80
N SER A 157 7.88 -17.11 -12.57
CA SER A 157 7.24 -18.14 -11.74
C SER A 157 6.62 -17.56 -10.49
N ASN A 158 5.37 -17.93 -10.17
CA ASN A 158 4.73 -17.58 -8.91
C ASN A 158 5.04 -18.62 -7.84
N ILE A 159 5.52 -18.16 -6.68
CA ILE A 159 5.85 -19.00 -5.52
C ILE A 159 5.16 -18.48 -4.25
N LEU A 160 5.18 -19.27 -3.18
CA LEU A 160 4.64 -18.91 -1.89
C LEU A 160 5.69 -18.18 -1.04
N TYR A 161 5.27 -17.12 -0.39
CA TYR A 161 6.05 -16.37 0.60
C TYR A 161 5.41 -16.47 1.98
N MET A 162 6.25 -16.51 3.00
CA MET A 162 5.85 -16.37 4.40
C MET A 162 6.63 -15.21 5.03
N SER A 163 5.92 -14.30 5.68
CA SER A 163 6.48 -13.07 6.26
C SER A 163 6.04 -12.84 7.69
N GLN A 164 6.82 -12.09 8.47
CA GLN A 164 6.41 -11.60 9.78
C GLN A 164 5.13 -10.77 9.67
N SER A 165 4.23 -10.93 10.64
CA SER A 165 2.96 -10.20 10.75
C SER A 165 2.39 -10.33 12.16
N GLY A 166 1.14 -9.90 12.37
CA GLY A 166 0.37 -10.16 13.58
C GLY A 166 0.47 -9.08 14.66
N LEU A 167 1.04 -7.91 14.33
CA LEU A 167 1.09 -6.77 15.23
C LEU A 167 -0.13 -5.87 15.02
N GLY A 168 -1.03 -5.80 15.97
CA GLY A 168 -2.27 -5.05 15.84
C GLY A 168 -2.09 -3.53 15.70
N MET A 169 -0.99 -2.94 16.21
CA MET A 169 -0.61 -1.55 15.95
C MET A 169 0.22 -1.37 14.67
N GLY A 170 0.50 -2.44 13.93
CA GLY A 170 1.12 -2.41 12.59
C GLY A 170 2.65 -2.46 12.58
N ASP A 171 3.36 -1.78 13.47
CA ASP A 171 4.83 -1.77 13.51
C ASP A 171 5.36 -2.17 14.88
N ARG A 172 6.51 -2.88 14.88
CA ARG A 172 7.19 -3.32 16.11
C ARG A 172 7.58 -2.17 17.04
N ASP A 173 7.89 -1.02 16.47
CA ASP A 173 8.40 0.12 17.25
C ASP A 173 7.35 0.70 18.20
N TYR A 174 6.07 0.38 18.03
CA TYR A 174 5.02 0.70 19.00
C TYR A 174 5.01 -0.20 20.23
N TYR A 175 5.76 -1.32 20.25
CA TYR A 175 5.75 -2.31 21.34
C TYR A 175 7.07 -2.37 22.11
N VAL A 176 8.21 -2.16 21.41
CA VAL A 176 9.54 -2.36 21.97
C VAL A 176 9.97 -1.23 22.91
N LYS A 177 11.09 -1.44 23.59
CA LYS A 177 11.65 -0.45 24.52
C LYS A 177 11.89 0.90 23.83
N GLY A 178 11.34 1.97 24.39
CA GLY A 178 11.43 3.33 23.85
C GLY A 178 10.15 3.82 23.19
N CYS A 179 9.15 2.95 22.98
CA CYS A 179 7.83 3.36 22.51
C CYS A 179 7.10 4.26 23.52
N ASP A 180 6.11 5.02 23.05
CA ASP A 180 5.27 5.83 23.93
C ASP A 180 4.38 4.92 24.82
N PRO A 181 4.55 4.92 26.15
CA PRO A 181 3.75 4.09 27.04
C PRO A 181 2.26 4.44 27.02
N LYS A 182 1.89 5.67 26.61
CA LYS A 182 0.49 6.06 26.46
C LYS A 182 -0.18 5.36 25.27
N LEU A 183 0.55 5.13 24.17
CA LEU A 183 0.03 4.35 23.05
C LEU A 183 -0.21 2.91 23.45
N LYS A 184 0.73 2.27 24.15
CA LYS A 184 0.54 0.90 24.66
C LYS A 184 -0.66 0.78 25.60
N ALA A 185 -0.81 1.71 26.54
CA ALA A 185 -1.95 1.74 27.45
C ALA A 185 -3.27 1.94 26.69
N GLY A 186 -3.30 2.90 25.74
CA GLY A 186 -4.48 3.16 24.90
C GLY A 186 -4.86 1.96 24.02
N TYR A 187 -3.86 1.23 23.51
CA TYR A 187 -4.11 0.01 22.75
C TYR A 187 -4.72 -1.10 23.61
N LEU A 188 -4.22 -1.31 24.82
CA LEU A 188 -4.79 -2.27 25.77
C LEU A 188 -6.24 -1.90 26.14
N GLU A 189 -6.51 -0.60 26.36
CA GLU A 189 -7.88 -0.10 26.60
C GLU A 189 -8.78 -0.33 25.39
N PHE A 190 -8.29 -0.09 24.19
CA PHE A 190 -9.01 -0.36 22.94
C PHE A 190 -9.36 -1.86 22.82
N LEU A 191 -8.38 -2.77 22.95
CA LEU A 191 -8.62 -4.22 22.90
C LEU A 191 -9.66 -4.65 23.93
N THR A 192 -9.49 -4.21 25.20
CA THR A 192 -10.46 -4.49 26.27
C THR A 192 -11.87 -4.03 25.91
N LYS A 193 -11.99 -2.81 25.35
CA LYS A 193 -13.29 -2.23 24.95
C LYS A 193 -13.96 -3.04 23.86
N VAL A 194 -13.24 -3.39 22.80
CA VAL A 194 -13.83 -4.11 21.66
C VAL A 194 -14.18 -5.56 22.02
N LEU A 195 -13.38 -6.23 22.87
CA LEU A 195 -13.73 -7.55 23.39
C LEU A 195 -15.00 -7.52 24.26
N LYS A 196 -15.18 -6.49 25.09
CA LYS A 196 -16.43 -6.28 25.87
C LYS A 196 -17.63 -6.03 24.94
N LEU A 197 -17.47 -5.21 23.91
CA LEU A 197 -18.52 -4.97 22.90
C LEU A 197 -18.91 -6.25 22.16
N ALA A 198 -17.95 -7.14 21.93
CA ALA A 198 -18.18 -8.45 21.32
C ALA A 198 -18.83 -9.48 22.28
N GLY A 199 -19.09 -9.12 23.54
CA GLY A 199 -19.68 -10.00 24.54
C GLY A 199 -18.75 -11.09 25.03
N ILE A 200 -17.44 -10.90 24.94
CA ILE A 200 -16.43 -11.88 25.35
C ILE A 200 -16.13 -11.71 26.84
N ASP A 201 -16.30 -12.81 27.58
CA ASP A 201 -16.01 -12.84 29.03
C ASP A 201 -14.53 -12.66 29.31
N ASN A 202 -14.21 -12.09 30.50
CA ASN A 202 -12.84 -11.82 30.93
C ASN A 202 -12.02 -10.96 29.93
N ALA A 203 -12.68 -9.98 29.31
CA ALA A 203 -12.07 -9.15 28.26
C ALA A 203 -10.74 -8.49 28.69
N ASP A 204 -10.64 -8.03 29.97
CA ASP A 204 -9.42 -7.40 30.50
C ASP A 204 -8.25 -8.41 30.52
N GLY A 205 -8.48 -9.65 30.99
CA GLY A 205 -7.46 -10.69 31.01
C GLY A 205 -7.05 -11.14 29.61
N ARG A 206 -8.04 -11.30 28.71
CA ARG A 206 -7.76 -11.70 27.33
C ARG A 206 -7.02 -10.63 26.53
N ALA A 207 -7.36 -9.37 26.73
CA ALA A 207 -6.62 -8.24 26.13
C ALA A 207 -5.17 -8.17 26.62
N ALA A 208 -4.94 -8.42 27.92
CA ALA A 208 -3.59 -8.47 28.48
C ALA A 208 -2.76 -9.64 27.92
N ASP A 209 -3.35 -10.80 27.75
CA ASP A 209 -2.70 -11.95 27.11
C ASP A 209 -2.36 -11.65 25.64
N ALA A 210 -3.31 -11.07 24.88
CA ALA A 210 -3.07 -10.67 23.49
C ALA A 210 -1.91 -9.67 23.38
N MET A 211 -1.90 -8.65 24.22
CA MET A 211 -0.82 -7.66 24.26
C MET A 211 0.54 -8.30 24.54
N LYS A 212 0.60 -9.26 25.48
CA LYS A 212 1.84 -10.00 25.80
C LYS A 212 2.36 -10.79 24.59
N ILE A 213 1.47 -11.43 23.84
CA ILE A 213 1.83 -12.17 22.61
C ILE A 213 2.35 -11.19 21.56
N GLU A 214 1.67 -10.06 21.34
CA GLU A 214 2.12 -9.06 20.36
C GLU A 214 3.47 -8.42 20.74
N GLU A 215 3.71 -8.16 22.04
CA GLU A 215 5.01 -7.71 22.51
C GLU A 215 6.13 -8.72 22.20
N ALA A 216 5.88 -10.01 22.42
CA ALA A 216 6.83 -11.06 22.10
C ALA A 216 7.07 -11.21 20.59
N LEU A 217 6.02 -11.04 19.75
CA LEU A 217 6.17 -10.98 18.30
C LEU A 217 7.01 -9.78 17.86
N ALA A 218 6.73 -8.59 18.42
CA ALA A 218 7.43 -7.35 18.10
C ALA A 218 8.91 -7.39 18.46
N GLU A 219 9.27 -7.95 19.60
CA GLU A 219 10.68 -8.13 20.04
C GLU A 219 11.49 -8.94 19.04
N ASN A 220 10.85 -9.90 18.35
CA ASN A 220 11.49 -10.79 17.38
C ASN A 220 11.27 -10.39 15.91
N SER A 221 10.46 -9.37 15.65
CA SER A 221 10.27 -8.83 14.32
C SER A 221 11.48 -8.02 13.86
N TRP A 222 11.78 -8.10 12.56
CA TRP A 222 12.74 -7.21 11.94
C TRP A 222 12.19 -5.78 11.92
N THR A 223 13.08 -4.81 11.99
CA THR A 223 12.74 -3.40 11.81
C THR A 223 12.30 -3.12 10.38
N SER A 224 11.55 -2.03 10.17
CA SER A 224 11.17 -1.59 8.84
C SER A 224 12.37 -1.34 7.92
N VAL A 225 13.52 -0.89 8.48
CA VAL A 225 14.79 -0.74 7.73
C VAL A 225 15.38 -2.10 7.35
N GLU A 226 15.40 -3.08 8.25
CA GLU A 226 15.88 -4.44 7.94
C GLU A 226 15.01 -5.13 6.88
N CYS A 227 13.70 -4.86 6.89
CA CYS A 227 12.76 -5.36 5.88
C CYS A 227 12.95 -4.71 4.49
N ARG A 228 13.82 -3.74 4.32
CA ARG A 228 14.23 -3.21 3.01
C ARG A 228 15.34 -4.03 2.35
N ASP A 229 16.01 -4.89 3.08
CA ASP A 229 17.10 -5.73 2.55
C ASP A 229 16.54 -6.95 1.81
N MET A 230 16.28 -6.79 0.51
CA MET A 230 15.70 -7.83 -0.36
C MET A 230 16.55 -9.09 -0.45
N GLU A 231 17.88 -8.95 -0.48
CA GLU A 231 18.80 -10.10 -0.53
C GLU A 231 18.70 -10.93 0.76
N ARG A 232 18.62 -10.27 1.91
CA ARG A 232 18.47 -10.93 3.21
C ARG A 232 17.08 -11.56 3.38
N GLN A 233 16.05 -11.03 2.73
CA GLN A 233 14.70 -11.59 2.75
C GLN A 233 14.54 -12.83 1.87
N TYR A 234 15.41 -13.08 0.93
CA TYR A 234 15.27 -14.22 0.03
C TYR A 234 15.88 -15.49 0.63
N ASN A 235 15.07 -16.22 1.40
CA ASN A 235 15.47 -17.49 2.03
C ASN A 235 14.60 -18.64 1.49
N PRO A 236 14.95 -19.18 0.29
CA PRO A 236 14.18 -20.26 -0.33
C PRO A 236 14.36 -21.57 0.41
N THR A 237 13.27 -22.32 0.55
CA THR A 237 13.19 -23.63 1.16
C THR A 237 12.10 -24.47 0.50
N THR A 238 11.92 -25.72 0.95
CA THR A 238 10.80 -26.57 0.57
C THR A 238 9.80 -26.71 1.72
N PHE A 239 8.56 -27.12 1.41
CA PHE A 239 7.55 -27.37 2.44
C PHE A 239 8.02 -28.39 3.49
N ALA A 240 8.74 -29.47 3.06
CA ALA A 240 9.24 -30.50 3.96
C ALA A 240 10.34 -29.97 4.89
N GLU A 241 11.29 -29.22 4.35
CA GLU A 241 12.36 -28.60 5.13
C GLU A 241 11.82 -27.56 6.10
N LEU A 242 10.85 -26.76 5.66
CA LEU A 242 10.19 -25.75 6.48
C LEU A 242 9.48 -26.38 7.69
N ALA A 243 8.70 -27.45 7.46
CA ALA A 243 8.00 -28.19 8.53
C ALA A 243 8.99 -28.87 9.49
N ALA A 244 10.15 -29.33 9.02
CA ALA A 244 11.20 -29.89 9.86
C ALA A 244 11.95 -28.82 10.66
N THR A 245 12.09 -27.61 10.10
CA THR A 245 12.78 -26.49 10.75
C THR A 245 11.94 -25.85 11.85
N TYR A 246 10.60 -25.79 11.66
CA TYR A 246 9.64 -25.19 12.59
C TYR A 246 8.57 -26.22 13.02
N PRO A 247 8.95 -27.26 13.81
CA PRO A 247 8.08 -28.41 14.10
C PRO A 247 6.88 -28.08 14.98
N ASN A 248 6.95 -27.00 15.76
CA ASN A 248 5.87 -26.60 16.67
C ASN A 248 4.76 -25.79 15.99
N LEU A 249 5.00 -25.28 14.77
CA LEU A 249 4.03 -24.51 13.99
C LEU A 249 3.01 -25.41 13.25
N SER A 250 3.15 -26.74 13.27
CA SER A 250 2.23 -27.67 12.59
C SER A 250 1.92 -27.27 11.14
N LEU A 251 2.95 -26.83 10.38
CA LEU A 251 2.78 -26.22 9.05
C LEU A 251 2.10 -27.15 8.04
N GLY A 252 2.20 -28.47 8.23
CA GLY A 252 1.46 -29.44 7.41
C GLY A 252 -0.06 -29.25 7.52
N SER A 253 -0.60 -29.14 8.74
CA SER A 253 -2.02 -28.88 8.99
C SER A 253 -2.42 -27.47 8.51
N TYR A 254 -1.53 -26.50 8.63
CA TYR A 254 -1.75 -25.14 8.12
C TYR A 254 -1.95 -25.12 6.60
N PHE A 255 -1.01 -25.69 5.82
CA PHE A 255 -1.11 -25.69 4.36
C PHE A 255 -2.27 -26.55 3.85
N GLU A 256 -2.58 -27.65 4.53
CA GLU A 256 -3.78 -28.45 4.23
C GLU A 256 -5.06 -27.61 4.40
N ALA A 257 -5.19 -26.88 5.51
CA ALA A 257 -6.34 -26.01 5.79
C ALA A 257 -6.40 -24.80 4.82
N LEU A 258 -5.24 -24.27 4.39
CA LEU A 258 -5.16 -23.21 3.40
C LEU A 258 -5.53 -23.71 1.98
N GLY A 259 -5.56 -25.01 1.74
CA GLY A 259 -5.82 -25.62 0.43
C GLY A 259 -4.62 -25.59 -0.52
N VAL A 260 -3.42 -25.40 0.01
CA VAL A 260 -2.17 -25.33 -0.76
C VAL A 260 -1.55 -26.72 -0.86
N LYS A 261 -1.22 -27.16 -2.09
CA LYS A 261 -0.42 -28.38 -2.29
C LYS A 261 1.02 -28.12 -1.89
N SER A 262 1.56 -28.99 -1.05
CA SER A 262 2.88 -28.86 -0.43
C SER A 262 4.02 -29.40 -1.31
N ASP A 263 4.04 -29.05 -2.60
CA ASP A 263 5.08 -29.40 -3.54
C ASP A 263 5.65 -28.15 -4.22
N GLY A 264 6.76 -27.66 -3.80
CA GLY A 264 7.37 -26.49 -4.44
C GLY A 264 8.27 -25.66 -3.54
N LYS A 265 8.71 -24.55 -4.10
CA LYS A 265 9.54 -23.57 -3.41
C LYS A 265 8.68 -22.66 -2.54
N ILE A 266 9.16 -22.39 -1.32
CA ILE A 266 8.66 -21.34 -0.43
C ILE A 266 9.81 -20.41 -0.11
N VAL A 267 9.53 -19.13 0.06
CA VAL A 267 10.47 -18.17 0.61
C VAL A 267 10.02 -17.72 2.00
N VAL A 268 10.91 -17.84 2.99
CA VAL A 268 10.72 -17.28 4.33
C VAL A 268 11.48 -15.96 4.41
N THR A 269 10.76 -14.86 4.51
CA THR A 269 11.40 -13.53 4.43
C THR A 269 12.18 -13.17 5.70
N GLN A 270 11.73 -13.60 6.89
CA GLN A 270 12.40 -13.34 8.17
C GLN A 270 12.60 -14.63 8.97
N PRO A 271 13.63 -15.47 8.67
CA PRO A 271 13.83 -16.77 9.33
C PRO A 271 14.00 -16.69 10.85
N SER A 272 14.63 -15.64 11.37
CA SER A 272 14.79 -15.44 12.81
C SER A 272 13.45 -15.20 13.54
N PHE A 273 12.50 -14.48 12.89
CA PHE A 273 11.15 -14.31 13.40
C PHE A 273 10.42 -15.65 13.48
N PHE A 274 10.45 -16.46 12.41
CA PHE A 274 9.80 -17.77 12.40
C PHE A 274 10.40 -18.75 13.41
N LYS A 275 11.69 -18.67 13.67
CA LYS A 275 12.33 -19.44 14.75
C LYS A 275 11.76 -19.05 16.12
N ALA A 276 11.69 -17.77 16.42
CA ALA A 276 11.11 -17.28 17.68
C ALA A 276 9.62 -17.61 17.80
N LEU A 277 8.87 -17.55 16.69
CA LEU A 277 7.47 -17.95 16.63
C LEU A 277 7.29 -19.46 16.92
N ASP A 278 8.15 -20.32 16.39
CA ASP A 278 8.16 -21.76 16.69
C ASP A 278 8.43 -22.02 18.18
N GLU A 279 9.41 -21.34 18.77
CA GLU A 279 9.71 -21.40 20.21
C GLU A 279 8.53 -20.89 21.08
N MET A 280 7.84 -19.83 20.64
CA MET A 280 6.61 -19.34 21.28
C MET A 280 5.51 -20.40 21.23
N PHE A 281 5.29 -21.03 20.09
CA PHE A 281 4.31 -22.11 19.96
C PHE A 281 4.67 -23.36 20.78
N ALA A 282 5.95 -23.59 21.06
CA ALA A 282 6.37 -24.66 21.98
C ALA A 282 6.02 -24.33 23.45
N SER A 283 6.28 -23.09 23.87
CA SER A 283 6.26 -22.67 25.28
C SER A 283 4.92 -22.10 25.75
N GLU A 284 4.20 -21.37 24.92
CA GLU A 284 2.91 -20.76 25.31
C GLU A 284 1.78 -21.79 25.37
N ASN A 285 0.85 -21.55 26.28
CA ASN A 285 -0.35 -22.37 26.38
C ASN A 285 -1.39 -21.98 25.32
N VAL A 286 -2.25 -22.92 24.96
CA VAL A 286 -3.28 -22.73 23.91
C VAL A 286 -4.24 -21.58 24.26
N GLU A 287 -4.56 -21.37 25.54
CA GLU A 287 -5.51 -20.32 25.93
C GLU A 287 -4.95 -18.91 25.69
N SER A 288 -3.67 -18.65 25.96
CA SER A 288 -3.04 -17.36 25.66
C SER A 288 -3.00 -17.08 24.14
N LEU A 289 -2.66 -18.10 23.34
CA LEU A 289 -2.66 -17.99 21.88
C LEU A 289 -4.08 -17.75 21.31
N LYS A 290 -5.11 -18.41 21.89
CA LYS A 290 -6.52 -18.15 21.55
C LYS A 290 -6.95 -16.72 21.87
N ASN A 291 -6.53 -16.21 23.04
CA ASN A 291 -6.87 -14.85 23.45
C ASN A 291 -6.31 -13.81 22.48
N TYR A 292 -5.11 -14.07 21.94
CA TYR A 292 -4.55 -13.28 20.87
C TYR A 292 -5.37 -13.38 19.56
N LEU A 293 -5.76 -14.58 19.12
CA LEU A 293 -6.61 -14.73 17.92
C LEU A 293 -7.96 -14.02 18.08
N LEU A 294 -8.59 -14.09 19.26
CA LEU A 294 -9.83 -13.38 19.55
C LEU A 294 -9.64 -11.86 19.41
N ALA A 295 -8.53 -11.33 19.93
CA ALA A 295 -8.23 -9.90 19.84
C ALA A 295 -8.04 -9.45 18.37
N GLN A 296 -7.27 -10.23 17.58
CA GLN A 296 -7.05 -9.95 16.16
C GLN A 296 -8.36 -10.02 15.35
N LEU A 297 -9.19 -11.07 15.56
CA LEU A 297 -10.49 -11.24 14.92
C LEU A 297 -11.42 -10.06 15.19
N VAL A 298 -11.57 -9.67 16.47
CA VAL A 298 -12.49 -8.59 16.85
C VAL A 298 -11.98 -7.22 16.34
N GLN A 299 -10.68 -6.97 16.45
CA GLN A 299 -10.06 -5.75 15.93
C GLN A 299 -10.27 -5.63 14.41
N GLY A 300 -10.01 -6.69 13.63
CA GLY A 300 -10.19 -6.71 12.18
C GLY A 300 -11.63 -6.44 11.75
N ALA A 301 -12.60 -6.87 12.57
CA ALA A 301 -14.02 -6.70 12.29
C ALA A 301 -14.57 -5.29 12.58
N CYS A 302 -13.88 -4.45 13.38
CA CYS A 302 -14.40 -3.18 13.89
C CYS A 302 -14.97 -2.24 12.81
N GLY A 303 -14.37 -2.20 11.63
CA GLY A 303 -14.82 -1.36 10.51
C GLY A 303 -16.17 -1.79 9.90
N ALA A 304 -16.53 -3.06 10.05
CA ALA A 304 -17.71 -3.69 9.44
C ALA A 304 -18.90 -3.87 10.39
N LEU A 305 -18.71 -3.71 11.70
CA LEU A 305 -19.72 -3.88 12.73
C LEU A 305 -20.46 -2.55 13.08
N SER A 306 -21.06 -2.48 14.27
CA SER A 306 -21.79 -1.29 14.72
C SER A 306 -20.93 -0.03 14.88
N ASP A 307 -21.59 1.12 15.02
CA ASP A 307 -20.89 2.39 15.25
C ASP A 307 -20.05 2.39 16.54
N ASP A 308 -20.39 1.59 17.55
CA ASP A 308 -19.61 1.48 18.79
C ASP A 308 -18.23 0.88 18.53
N PHE A 309 -18.15 -0.19 17.71
CA PHE A 309 -16.89 -0.78 17.28
C PHE A 309 -16.09 0.18 16.39
N TYR A 310 -16.76 0.82 15.42
CA TYR A 310 -16.12 1.79 14.56
C TYR A 310 -15.55 2.97 15.34
N ASN A 311 -16.30 3.50 16.32
CA ASN A 311 -15.87 4.61 17.16
C ASN A 311 -14.68 4.20 18.04
N ALA A 312 -14.70 2.99 18.62
CA ALA A 312 -13.57 2.49 19.39
C ALA A 312 -12.28 2.42 18.54
N ASN A 313 -12.39 1.88 17.33
CA ASN A 313 -11.28 1.81 16.38
C ASN A 313 -10.77 3.21 15.98
N PHE A 314 -11.67 4.13 15.66
CA PHE A 314 -11.32 5.51 15.31
C PHE A 314 -10.63 6.24 16.47
N ASP A 315 -11.15 6.09 17.69
CA ASP A 315 -10.62 6.78 18.88
C ASP A 315 -9.17 6.38 19.16
N PHE A 316 -8.80 5.13 18.93
CA PHE A 316 -7.42 4.69 19.09
C PHE A 316 -6.57 4.97 17.83
N PHE A 317 -6.86 4.33 16.70
CA PHE A 317 -5.97 4.37 15.53
C PHE A 317 -5.93 5.73 14.83
N SER A 318 -7.08 6.38 14.70
CA SER A 318 -7.12 7.66 13.99
C SER A 318 -6.85 8.84 14.91
N ARG A 319 -7.49 8.89 16.09
CA ARG A 319 -7.36 10.04 16.98
C ARG A 319 -6.10 9.99 17.82
N GLN A 320 -5.85 8.88 18.54
CA GLN A 320 -4.71 8.80 19.46
C GLN A 320 -3.39 8.56 18.73
N MET A 321 -3.33 7.63 17.77
CA MET A 321 -2.10 7.34 17.04
C MET A 321 -1.81 8.38 15.94
N ALA A 322 -2.80 8.75 15.12
CA ALA A 322 -2.58 9.58 13.94
C ALA A 322 -2.98 11.05 14.12
N GLY A 323 -3.56 11.46 15.25
CA GLY A 323 -3.90 12.84 15.54
C GLY A 323 -5.14 13.38 14.80
N VAL A 324 -5.88 12.53 14.08
CA VAL A 324 -7.11 12.91 13.35
C VAL A 324 -8.22 13.27 14.34
N GLN A 325 -8.87 14.43 14.13
CA GLN A 325 -9.86 14.96 15.07
C GLN A 325 -11.29 14.54 14.76
N GLN A 326 -11.59 14.27 13.49
CA GLN A 326 -12.94 13.99 13.03
C GLN A 326 -12.97 12.81 12.05
N GLN A 327 -14.01 11.98 12.15
CA GLN A 327 -14.24 10.89 11.20
C GLN A 327 -14.61 11.42 9.82
N LYS A 328 -14.17 10.72 8.77
CA LYS A 328 -14.70 10.96 7.41
C LYS A 328 -16.21 10.68 7.38
N PRO A 329 -16.99 11.43 6.56
CA PRO A 329 -18.42 11.17 6.36
C PRO A 329 -18.72 9.72 6.00
N ARG A 330 -19.86 9.19 6.43
CA ARG A 330 -20.22 7.77 6.23
C ARG A 330 -20.15 7.31 4.77
N TRP A 331 -20.59 8.17 3.84
CA TRP A 331 -20.52 7.80 2.42
C TRP A 331 -19.10 7.53 1.92
N LYS A 332 -18.08 8.27 2.40
CA LYS A 332 -16.68 8.01 2.09
C LYS A 332 -16.22 6.65 2.64
N ARG A 333 -16.62 6.33 3.87
CA ARG A 333 -16.32 5.05 4.52
C ARG A 333 -17.02 3.88 3.84
N ALA A 334 -18.28 4.06 3.45
CA ALA A 334 -19.06 3.04 2.75
C ALA A 334 -18.53 2.71 1.35
N MET A 335 -17.94 3.68 0.65
CA MET A 335 -17.29 3.46 -0.64
C MET A 335 -16.01 2.63 -0.55
N SER A 336 -15.28 2.69 0.57
CA SER A 336 -13.94 2.09 0.67
C SER A 336 -13.96 0.58 0.41
N ILE A 337 -14.95 -0.13 0.94
CA ILE A 337 -15.05 -1.58 0.81
C ILE A 337 -15.32 -2.04 -0.64
N PRO A 338 -16.39 -1.60 -1.33
CA PRO A 338 -16.58 -2.01 -2.73
C PRO A 338 -15.48 -1.49 -3.65
N ASN A 339 -14.90 -0.32 -3.38
CA ASN A 339 -13.76 0.20 -4.14
C ASN A 339 -12.49 -0.65 -3.98
N SER A 340 -12.29 -1.28 -2.83
CA SER A 340 -11.16 -2.19 -2.58
C SER A 340 -11.42 -3.59 -3.13
N LEU A 341 -12.57 -4.18 -2.77
CA LEU A 341 -12.88 -5.59 -3.09
C LEU A 341 -13.22 -5.82 -4.58
N LEU A 342 -13.83 -4.84 -5.25
CA LEU A 342 -14.20 -4.88 -6.66
C LEU A 342 -13.42 -3.83 -7.46
N SER A 343 -12.14 -3.66 -7.12
CA SER A 343 -11.33 -2.52 -7.53
C SER A 343 -11.24 -2.33 -9.05
N GLU A 344 -10.99 -3.38 -9.84
CA GLU A 344 -10.92 -3.26 -11.28
C GLU A 344 -12.29 -3.04 -11.94
N ALA A 345 -13.35 -3.62 -11.39
CA ALA A 345 -14.70 -3.38 -11.88
C ALA A 345 -15.14 -1.91 -11.66
N VAL A 346 -14.82 -1.34 -10.48
CA VAL A 346 -14.99 0.10 -10.24
C VAL A 346 -14.12 0.91 -11.18
N GLY A 347 -12.88 0.44 -11.45
CA GLY A 347 -11.93 1.04 -12.38
C GLY A 347 -12.45 1.12 -13.80
N GLU A 348 -13.07 0.06 -14.31
CA GLU A 348 -13.68 0.03 -15.64
C GLU A 348 -14.75 1.11 -15.80
N MET A 349 -15.66 1.21 -14.84
CA MET A 349 -16.69 2.25 -14.82
C MET A 349 -16.10 3.66 -14.68
N TYR A 350 -15.04 3.80 -13.89
CA TYR A 350 -14.35 5.07 -13.69
C TYR A 350 -13.72 5.59 -14.98
N VAL A 351 -12.95 4.77 -15.67
CA VAL A 351 -12.25 5.20 -16.90
C VAL A 351 -13.21 5.45 -18.05
N ALA A 352 -14.29 4.67 -18.14
CA ALA A 352 -15.34 4.90 -19.15
C ALA A 352 -15.95 6.31 -19.05
N LYS A 353 -15.98 6.89 -17.85
CA LYS A 353 -16.56 8.22 -17.59
C LYS A 353 -15.54 9.35 -17.52
N TYR A 354 -14.34 9.10 -16.97
CA TYR A 354 -13.44 10.17 -16.53
C TYR A 354 -12.06 10.17 -17.18
N PHE A 355 -11.71 9.17 -18.00
CA PHE A 355 -10.40 9.10 -18.63
C PHE A 355 -10.47 8.87 -20.15
N PRO A 356 -10.41 9.93 -20.98
CA PRO A 356 -10.45 9.81 -22.43
C PRO A 356 -9.21 9.14 -23.01
N ALA A 357 -9.37 8.32 -24.07
CA ALA A 357 -8.27 7.60 -24.72
C ALA A 357 -7.13 8.53 -25.24
N LYS A 358 -7.46 9.76 -25.67
CA LYS A 358 -6.47 10.77 -26.10
C LYS A 358 -5.43 11.13 -25.03
N ASP A 359 -5.80 11.04 -23.74
CA ASP A 359 -4.90 11.38 -22.65
C ASP A 359 -3.88 10.25 -22.42
N LYS A 360 -4.25 8.98 -22.70
CA LYS A 360 -3.32 7.85 -22.71
C LYS A 360 -2.19 8.04 -23.73
N GLU A 361 -2.51 8.47 -24.95
CA GLU A 361 -1.51 8.73 -26.01
C GLU A 361 -0.55 9.87 -25.64
N ARG A 362 -1.09 10.95 -25.07
CA ARG A 362 -0.28 12.10 -24.65
C ARG A 362 0.68 11.75 -23.53
N MET A 363 0.23 10.95 -22.57
CA MET A 363 1.07 10.42 -21.50
C MET A 363 2.16 9.49 -22.02
N ALA A 364 1.84 8.59 -22.97
CA ALA A 364 2.83 7.70 -23.57
C ALA A 364 3.98 8.49 -24.23
N LYS A 365 3.68 9.62 -24.87
CA LYS A 365 4.70 10.49 -25.45
C LYS A 365 5.57 11.14 -24.38
N MET A 366 4.98 11.61 -23.29
CA MET A 366 5.73 12.20 -22.17
C MET A 366 6.65 11.17 -21.52
N VAL A 367 6.16 9.94 -21.27
CA VAL A 367 6.95 8.82 -20.77
C VAL A 367 8.15 8.54 -21.67
N ALA A 368 7.97 8.50 -23.00
CA ALA A 368 9.07 8.27 -23.95
C ALA A 368 10.14 9.40 -23.92
N ASN A 369 9.73 10.65 -23.79
CA ASN A 369 10.66 11.78 -23.64
C ASN A 369 11.45 11.68 -22.34
N ILE A 370 10.81 11.36 -21.23
CA ILE A 370 11.44 11.18 -19.92
C ILE A 370 12.41 10.00 -19.95
N GLN A 371 12.05 8.90 -20.63
CA GLN A 371 12.94 7.75 -20.82
C GLN A 371 14.22 8.15 -21.59
N THR A 372 14.08 9.00 -22.60
CA THR A 372 15.23 9.57 -23.33
C THR A 372 16.11 10.43 -22.42
N ALA A 373 15.51 11.29 -21.62
CA ALA A 373 16.25 12.13 -20.67
C ALA A 373 16.98 11.29 -19.61
N LEU A 374 16.36 10.23 -19.10
CA LEU A 374 17.01 9.31 -18.15
C LEU A 374 18.21 8.60 -18.81
N ALA A 375 18.10 8.20 -20.09
CA ALA A 375 19.23 7.62 -20.83
C ALA A 375 20.42 8.60 -20.91
N GLU A 376 20.17 9.88 -21.23
CA GLU A 376 21.21 10.93 -21.24
C GLU A 376 21.84 11.13 -19.85
N HIS A 377 21.03 11.05 -18.78
CA HIS A 377 21.56 11.14 -17.41
C HIS A 377 22.43 9.94 -17.06
N ILE A 378 22.08 8.71 -17.43
CA ILE A 378 22.90 7.52 -17.24
C ILE A 378 24.25 7.69 -17.95
N ASP A 379 24.26 8.16 -19.20
CA ASP A 379 25.47 8.42 -19.96
C ASP A 379 26.38 9.45 -19.28
N SER A 380 25.80 10.46 -18.64
CA SER A 380 26.53 11.56 -18.00
C SER A 380 27.16 11.20 -16.63
N LEU A 381 26.83 10.02 -16.05
CA LEU A 381 27.35 9.61 -14.74
C LEU A 381 28.87 9.34 -14.84
N ASP A 382 29.67 10.10 -14.11
CA ASP A 382 31.15 10.00 -14.10
C ASP A 382 31.69 8.91 -13.18
N TRP A 383 30.86 8.37 -12.30
CA TRP A 383 31.20 7.35 -11.31
C TRP A 383 30.80 5.94 -11.73
N MET A 384 29.95 5.77 -12.74
CA MET A 384 29.45 4.49 -13.25
C MET A 384 30.29 4.06 -14.46
N SER A 385 30.74 2.82 -14.46
CA SER A 385 31.50 2.22 -15.56
C SER A 385 30.64 2.05 -16.82
N ASP A 386 31.29 2.00 -17.99
CA ASP A 386 30.60 1.76 -19.27
C ASP A 386 29.88 0.42 -19.30
N ALA A 387 30.39 -0.58 -18.59
CA ALA A 387 29.76 -1.91 -18.48
C ALA A 387 28.41 -1.82 -17.75
N THR A 388 28.36 -1.12 -16.61
CA THR A 388 27.11 -0.94 -15.85
C THR A 388 26.14 0.00 -16.59
N LYS A 389 26.64 1.07 -17.25
CA LYS A 389 25.81 1.94 -18.10
C LYS A 389 25.13 1.15 -19.21
N ALA A 390 25.84 0.26 -19.91
CA ALA A 390 25.25 -0.59 -20.94
C ALA A 390 24.10 -1.45 -20.40
N LYS A 391 24.25 -2.04 -19.21
CA LYS A 391 23.21 -2.81 -18.54
C LYS A 391 22.05 -1.94 -18.07
N ALA A 392 22.34 -0.73 -17.58
CA ALA A 392 21.30 0.24 -17.21
C ALA A 392 20.43 0.63 -18.43
N HIS A 393 21.04 0.84 -19.61
CA HIS A 393 20.31 1.07 -20.86
C HIS A 393 19.46 -0.14 -21.27
N GLU A 394 20.00 -1.37 -21.16
CA GLU A 394 19.22 -2.59 -21.42
C GLU A 394 17.97 -2.63 -20.53
N LYS A 395 18.11 -2.32 -19.23
CA LYS A 395 17.00 -2.31 -18.28
C LYS A 395 15.99 -1.20 -18.56
N LEU A 396 16.46 0.02 -18.83
CA LEU A 396 15.60 1.16 -19.18
C LEU A 396 14.77 0.90 -20.43
N ASN A 397 15.38 0.30 -21.47
CA ASN A 397 14.71 -0.05 -22.72
C ASN A 397 13.71 -1.21 -22.59
N ALA A 398 13.84 -2.01 -21.53
CA ALA A 398 12.94 -3.13 -21.23
C ALA A 398 11.78 -2.75 -20.30
N PHE A 399 11.65 -1.49 -19.89
CA PHE A 399 10.52 -1.06 -19.06
C PHE A 399 9.18 -1.33 -19.74
N THR A 400 8.31 -2.06 -19.05
CA THR A 400 6.90 -2.16 -19.40
C THR A 400 6.19 -0.91 -18.87
N VAL A 401 5.45 -0.22 -19.75
CA VAL A 401 4.76 1.04 -19.41
C VAL A 401 3.25 0.81 -19.38
N LYS A 402 2.63 1.00 -18.23
CA LYS A 402 1.19 0.87 -18.00
C LYS A 402 0.58 2.24 -17.73
N ILE A 403 -0.37 2.69 -18.58
CA ILE A 403 -0.98 4.02 -18.51
C ILE A 403 -2.49 3.93 -18.50
N GLY A 404 -3.11 4.54 -17.51
CA GLY A 404 -4.55 4.75 -17.39
C GLY A 404 -5.29 3.54 -16.86
N TYR A 405 -5.35 2.45 -17.61
CA TYR A 405 -6.14 1.26 -17.30
C TYR A 405 -5.64 0.02 -18.04
N PRO A 406 -5.94 -1.22 -17.53
CA PRO A 406 -5.55 -2.47 -18.15
C PRO A 406 -6.35 -2.76 -19.43
N ASP A 407 -5.78 -3.53 -20.34
CA ASP A 407 -6.46 -3.96 -21.57
C ASP A 407 -7.48 -5.10 -21.31
N LYS A 408 -7.34 -5.82 -20.18
CA LYS A 408 -8.22 -6.90 -19.75
C LYS A 408 -8.61 -6.69 -18.30
N TRP A 409 -9.91 -6.74 -18.03
CA TRP A 409 -10.47 -6.59 -16.70
C TRP A 409 -10.57 -7.93 -15.96
N LYS A 410 -10.45 -7.87 -14.64
CA LYS A 410 -10.64 -9.03 -13.75
C LYS A 410 -12.10 -9.49 -13.76
N ASP A 411 -12.30 -10.80 -13.84
CA ASP A 411 -13.63 -11.41 -13.79
C ASP A 411 -14.09 -11.62 -12.34
N TYR A 412 -15.15 -10.93 -11.95
CA TYR A 412 -15.81 -11.04 -10.66
C TYR A 412 -17.07 -11.91 -10.69
N SER A 413 -17.34 -12.67 -11.75
CA SER A 413 -18.58 -13.43 -11.92
C SER A 413 -18.82 -14.44 -10.79
N THR A 414 -17.76 -15.05 -10.26
CA THR A 414 -17.81 -16.06 -9.19
C THR A 414 -17.88 -15.48 -7.78
N LEU A 415 -17.67 -14.18 -7.61
CA LEU A 415 -17.87 -13.51 -6.33
C LEU A 415 -19.36 -13.34 -6.06
N ASP A 416 -19.86 -13.84 -4.93
CA ASP A 416 -21.24 -13.64 -4.49
C ASP A 416 -21.34 -12.52 -3.45
N VAL A 417 -22.35 -11.64 -3.63
CA VAL A 417 -22.75 -10.62 -2.66
C VAL A 417 -24.24 -10.76 -2.38
N ASP A 418 -24.57 -11.15 -1.15
CA ASP A 418 -25.93 -11.38 -0.68
C ASP A 418 -26.41 -10.20 0.20
N PRO A 419 -27.32 -9.33 -0.27
CA PRO A 419 -27.82 -8.20 0.51
C PRO A 419 -28.64 -8.62 1.74
N THR A 420 -29.06 -9.90 1.85
CA THR A 420 -29.77 -10.41 3.02
C THR A 420 -28.84 -10.82 4.16
N ALA A 421 -27.59 -11.19 3.82
CA ALA A 421 -26.52 -11.44 4.79
C ALA A 421 -26.02 -10.15 5.42
N SER A 422 -25.27 -10.23 6.52
CA SER A 422 -24.67 -9.06 7.15
C SER A 422 -23.57 -8.42 6.29
N TYR A 423 -23.26 -7.15 6.56
CA TYR A 423 -22.15 -6.46 5.89
C TYR A 423 -20.82 -7.17 6.14
N TYR A 424 -20.57 -7.61 7.38
CA TYR A 424 -19.35 -8.33 7.75
C TYR A 424 -19.21 -9.67 7.01
N GLU A 425 -20.28 -10.46 6.89
CA GLU A 425 -20.24 -11.73 6.14
C GLU A 425 -19.92 -11.53 4.66
N ASN A 426 -20.48 -10.49 4.02
CA ASN A 426 -20.15 -10.17 2.63
C ASN A 426 -18.70 -9.75 2.45
N ILE A 427 -18.14 -8.98 3.39
CA ILE A 427 -16.72 -8.60 3.38
C ILE A 427 -15.85 -9.86 3.51
N ARG A 428 -16.14 -10.77 4.45
CA ARG A 428 -15.39 -12.03 4.62
C ARG A 428 -15.47 -12.93 3.37
N LYS A 429 -16.64 -13.08 2.75
CA LYS A 429 -16.78 -13.82 1.48
C LYS A 429 -15.92 -13.23 0.37
N ALA A 430 -15.91 -11.91 0.23
CA ALA A 430 -15.12 -11.24 -0.79
C ALA A 430 -13.61 -11.33 -0.49
N ALA A 431 -13.20 -11.24 0.76
CA ALA A 431 -11.82 -11.45 1.19
C ALA A 431 -11.37 -12.90 0.90
N LEU A 432 -12.17 -13.90 1.26
CA LEU A 432 -11.93 -15.30 0.95
C LEU A 432 -11.76 -15.52 -0.56
N TRP A 433 -12.66 -14.95 -1.37
CA TRP A 433 -12.58 -15.02 -2.83
C TRP A 433 -11.26 -14.45 -3.34
N SER A 434 -10.85 -13.29 -2.83
CA SER A 434 -9.61 -12.62 -3.24
C SER A 434 -8.35 -13.40 -2.87
N VAL A 435 -8.30 -13.96 -1.64
CA VAL A 435 -7.16 -14.78 -1.19
C VAL A 435 -7.10 -16.09 -1.98
N GLN A 436 -8.22 -16.74 -2.22
CA GLN A 436 -8.28 -17.96 -3.05
C GLN A 436 -7.81 -17.67 -4.48
N ASP A 437 -8.19 -16.54 -5.08
CA ASP A 437 -7.70 -16.12 -6.38
C ASP A 437 -6.17 -15.98 -6.39
N ASN A 438 -5.59 -15.33 -5.37
CA ASN A 438 -4.13 -15.23 -5.22
C ASN A 438 -3.47 -16.62 -5.09
N LEU A 439 -4.01 -17.51 -4.23
CA LEU A 439 -3.47 -18.86 -4.05
C LEU A 439 -3.55 -19.71 -5.32
N THR A 440 -4.54 -19.49 -6.20
CA THR A 440 -4.62 -20.21 -7.49
C THR A 440 -3.45 -19.93 -8.43
N ARG A 441 -2.67 -18.89 -8.18
CA ARG A 441 -1.50 -18.50 -8.98
C ARG A 441 -0.28 -19.35 -8.65
N LEU A 442 -0.24 -19.98 -7.47
CA LEU A 442 0.90 -20.78 -7.02
C LEU A 442 1.31 -21.82 -8.08
N GLY A 443 2.59 -21.82 -8.45
CA GLY A 443 3.16 -22.70 -9.45
C GLY A 443 2.74 -22.40 -10.90
N LYS A 444 2.04 -21.29 -11.14
CA LYS A 444 1.73 -20.81 -12.50
C LYS A 444 2.67 -19.71 -12.93
N PRO A 445 2.82 -19.49 -14.26
CA PRO A 445 3.53 -18.32 -14.77
C PRO A 445 2.94 -17.01 -14.24
N VAL A 446 3.80 -16.00 -14.09
CA VAL A 446 3.39 -14.64 -13.72
C VAL A 446 2.65 -13.99 -14.90
N ASP A 447 1.48 -13.42 -14.63
CA ASP A 447 0.76 -12.62 -15.61
C ASP A 447 1.27 -11.16 -15.58
N LYS A 448 2.21 -10.83 -16.47
CA LYS A 448 2.79 -9.49 -16.59
C LYS A 448 1.78 -8.43 -17.08
N ALA A 449 0.58 -8.83 -17.52
CA ALA A 449 -0.49 -7.90 -17.90
C ALA A 449 -1.31 -7.41 -16.69
N GLU A 450 -1.22 -8.09 -15.55
CA GLU A 450 -1.92 -7.71 -14.32
C GLU A 450 -1.44 -6.36 -13.78
N TRP A 451 -2.38 -5.57 -13.26
CA TRP A 451 -2.10 -4.29 -12.60
C TRP A 451 -2.17 -4.44 -11.09
N LEU A 452 -1.17 -3.87 -10.38
CA LEU A 452 -1.15 -3.88 -8.90
C LEU A 452 -1.99 -2.76 -8.29
N MET A 453 -2.32 -1.73 -9.09
CA MET A 453 -3.20 -0.63 -8.70
C MET A 453 -4.35 -0.50 -9.68
N SER A 454 -5.57 -0.33 -9.17
CA SER A 454 -6.74 -0.07 -10.01
C SER A 454 -6.72 1.34 -10.62
N PRO A 455 -7.41 1.58 -11.75
CA PRO A 455 -7.38 2.86 -12.46
C PRO A 455 -7.80 4.08 -11.65
N GLN A 456 -8.65 3.91 -10.66
CA GLN A 456 -9.11 4.98 -9.77
C GLN A 456 -8.18 5.23 -8.56
N THR A 457 -7.02 4.58 -8.49
CA THR A 457 -6.02 4.83 -7.45
C THR A 457 -5.24 6.11 -7.74
N VAL A 458 -5.20 7.03 -6.78
CA VAL A 458 -4.39 8.26 -6.84
C VAL A 458 -2.98 7.94 -6.37
N ASN A 459 -2.23 7.26 -7.22
CA ASN A 459 -0.82 6.89 -7.01
C ASN A 459 -0.22 6.39 -8.32
N ALA A 460 1.07 6.04 -8.28
CA ALA A 460 1.83 5.36 -9.33
C ALA A 460 2.72 4.29 -8.69
N TYR A 461 3.38 3.43 -9.48
CA TYR A 461 4.35 2.49 -8.94
C TYR A 461 5.37 2.04 -9.98
N TYR A 462 6.56 1.66 -9.50
CA TYR A 462 7.50 0.77 -10.16
C TYR A 462 7.44 -0.62 -9.52
N ASN A 463 7.36 -1.68 -10.34
CA ASN A 463 7.46 -3.07 -9.88
C ASN A 463 8.75 -3.71 -10.39
N PRO A 464 9.71 -4.04 -9.51
CA PRO A 464 10.99 -4.61 -9.93
C PRO A 464 10.87 -6.01 -10.54
N SER A 465 9.91 -6.85 -10.09
CA SER A 465 9.78 -8.23 -10.57
C SER A 465 9.24 -8.34 -12.01
N THR A 466 8.61 -7.30 -12.53
CA THR A 466 8.13 -7.22 -13.90
C THR A 466 8.81 -6.11 -14.71
N ASN A 467 9.72 -5.37 -14.06
CA ASN A 467 10.40 -4.20 -14.61
C ASN A 467 9.41 -3.22 -15.27
N GLU A 468 8.36 -2.85 -14.54
CA GLU A 468 7.25 -2.04 -15.05
C GLU A 468 7.03 -0.76 -14.23
N ILE A 469 6.58 0.28 -14.94
CA ILE A 469 6.05 1.52 -14.36
C ILE A 469 4.57 1.64 -14.69
N CYS A 470 3.78 2.05 -13.71
CA CYS A 470 2.33 2.13 -13.85
C CYS A 470 1.78 3.47 -13.36
N PHE A 471 0.93 4.08 -14.19
CA PHE A 471 0.27 5.36 -13.92
C PHE A 471 -1.25 5.19 -14.07
N PRO A 472 -1.98 4.87 -13.00
CA PRO A 472 -3.44 4.79 -13.02
C PRO A 472 -4.12 6.07 -13.49
N ALA A 473 -5.32 5.97 -14.07
CA ALA A 473 -6.05 7.11 -14.63
C ALA A 473 -6.29 8.24 -13.62
N ALA A 474 -6.44 7.90 -12.33
CA ALA A 474 -6.78 8.88 -11.30
C ALA A 474 -5.63 9.85 -10.97
N ILE A 475 -4.34 9.44 -11.09
CA ILE A 475 -3.21 10.35 -10.90
C ILE A 475 -3.02 11.29 -12.09
N LEU A 476 -3.49 10.90 -13.28
CA LEU A 476 -3.36 11.65 -14.53
C LEU A 476 -4.42 12.77 -14.65
N GLN A 477 -4.58 13.57 -13.60
CA GLN A 477 -5.57 14.64 -13.48
C GLN A 477 -5.02 15.83 -12.66
N PRO A 478 -5.62 17.03 -12.78
CA PRO A 478 -5.19 18.17 -11.97
C PRO A 478 -5.26 17.87 -10.45
N PRO A 479 -4.25 18.30 -9.68
CA PRO A 479 -3.16 19.21 -10.07
C PRO A 479 -1.93 18.54 -10.71
N PHE A 480 -1.86 17.20 -10.83
CA PHE A 480 -0.69 16.50 -11.36
C PHE A 480 -0.58 16.58 -12.89
N TYR A 481 -1.70 16.43 -13.61
CA TYR A 481 -1.76 16.54 -15.05
C TYR A 481 -2.93 17.44 -15.47
N ASN A 482 -2.62 18.47 -16.24
CA ASN A 482 -3.63 19.36 -16.82
C ASN A 482 -3.47 19.40 -18.35
N PRO A 483 -4.41 18.84 -19.12
CA PRO A 483 -4.33 18.80 -20.59
C PRO A 483 -4.37 20.19 -21.24
N ASP A 484 -4.84 21.22 -20.52
CA ASP A 484 -4.97 22.59 -21.01
C ASP A 484 -3.81 23.51 -20.58
N ALA A 485 -2.89 23.00 -19.73
CA ALA A 485 -1.69 23.72 -19.32
C ALA A 485 -0.53 23.56 -20.32
N ASP A 486 0.48 24.43 -20.21
CA ASP A 486 1.73 24.30 -20.96
C ASP A 486 2.46 23.00 -20.58
N ASP A 487 3.20 22.42 -21.53
CA ASP A 487 3.96 21.18 -21.30
C ASP A 487 4.94 21.32 -20.13
N ALA A 488 5.62 22.49 -19.98
CA ALA A 488 6.53 22.73 -18.87
C ALA A 488 5.87 22.57 -17.48
N VAL A 489 4.59 22.95 -17.35
CA VAL A 489 3.82 22.74 -16.12
C VAL A 489 3.58 21.24 -15.87
N ASN A 490 3.18 20.51 -16.91
CA ASN A 490 2.96 19.07 -16.81
C ASN A 490 4.26 18.30 -16.55
N TYR A 491 5.38 18.69 -17.14
CA TYR A 491 6.69 18.13 -16.80
C TYR A 491 7.10 18.44 -15.35
N GLY A 492 6.81 19.64 -14.84
CA GLY A 492 7.06 20.02 -13.44
C GLY A 492 6.14 19.35 -12.41
N ALA A 493 5.07 18.67 -12.85
CA ALA A 493 4.10 17.98 -12.00
C ALA A 493 4.10 16.48 -12.29
N ILE A 494 3.22 15.97 -13.17
CA ILE A 494 3.16 14.52 -13.47
C ILE A 494 4.48 14.00 -14.06
N GLY A 495 5.24 14.83 -14.79
CA GLY A 495 6.54 14.45 -15.32
C GLY A 495 7.54 14.09 -14.23
N VAL A 496 7.51 14.81 -13.09
CA VAL A 496 8.33 14.46 -11.91
C VAL A 496 7.93 13.11 -11.35
N VAL A 497 6.62 12.82 -11.25
CA VAL A 497 6.12 11.51 -10.80
C VAL A 497 6.55 10.39 -11.75
N ILE A 498 6.44 10.60 -13.07
CA ILE A 498 6.89 9.61 -14.07
C ILE A 498 8.38 9.34 -13.94
N SER A 499 9.18 10.40 -13.79
CA SER A 499 10.63 10.29 -13.62
C SER A 499 11.01 9.62 -12.29
N HIS A 500 10.25 9.87 -11.21
CA HIS A 500 10.38 9.23 -9.91
C HIS A 500 10.19 7.71 -10.04
N GLU A 501 9.11 7.24 -10.66
CA GLU A 501 8.87 5.81 -10.85
C GLU A 501 9.94 5.16 -11.73
N MET A 502 10.41 5.83 -12.78
CA MET A 502 11.53 5.32 -13.58
C MET A 502 12.82 5.21 -12.77
N THR A 503 13.06 6.18 -11.86
CA THR A 503 14.26 6.19 -11.03
C THR A 503 14.26 5.04 -10.02
N HIS A 504 13.08 4.58 -9.55
CA HIS A 504 12.97 3.38 -8.72
C HIS A 504 13.57 2.13 -9.36
N GLY A 505 13.63 2.04 -10.69
CA GLY A 505 14.34 0.97 -11.38
C GLY A 505 15.85 0.93 -11.08
N PHE A 506 16.42 2.04 -10.55
CA PHE A 506 17.84 2.24 -10.33
C PHE A 506 18.17 2.73 -8.90
N ASP A 507 17.19 2.77 -8.00
CA ASP A 507 17.39 3.11 -6.58
C ASP A 507 18.11 1.99 -5.80
N ASP A 508 18.19 2.09 -4.49
CA ASP A 508 18.89 1.14 -3.64
C ASP A 508 18.31 -0.29 -3.69
N GLN A 509 17.02 -0.44 -4.02
CA GLN A 509 16.34 -1.72 -4.15
C GLN A 509 16.18 -2.13 -5.62
N GLY A 510 15.70 -1.23 -6.48
CA GLY A 510 15.45 -1.54 -7.89
C GLY A 510 16.71 -1.94 -8.64
N ARG A 511 17.89 -1.39 -8.28
CA ARG A 511 19.17 -1.78 -8.86
C ARG A 511 19.53 -3.26 -8.64
N LEU A 512 18.91 -3.94 -7.67
CA LEU A 512 19.14 -5.36 -7.41
C LEU A 512 18.47 -6.28 -8.44
N PHE A 513 17.56 -5.75 -9.25
CA PHE A 513 16.81 -6.50 -10.26
C PHE A 513 17.29 -6.14 -11.67
N ASP A 514 17.44 -7.15 -12.51
CA ASP A 514 17.83 -6.99 -13.91
C ASP A 514 16.66 -6.53 -14.81
N LYS A 515 16.91 -6.45 -16.11
CA LYS A 515 15.93 -6.05 -17.13
C LYS A 515 14.72 -6.99 -17.26
N ASP A 516 14.87 -8.23 -16.84
CA ASP A 516 13.83 -9.28 -16.92
C ASP A 516 13.03 -9.39 -15.61
N GLY A 517 13.45 -8.65 -14.56
CA GLY A 517 12.82 -8.64 -13.25
C GLY A 517 13.38 -9.65 -12.26
N ASN A 518 14.54 -10.24 -12.56
CA ASN A 518 15.20 -11.18 -11.68
C ASN A 518 16.18 -10.45 -10.75
N MET A 519 16.18 -10.79 -9.46
CA MET A 519 17.21 -10.32 -8.53
C MET A 519 18.55 -10.94 -8.92
N ALA A 520 19.44 -10.13 -9.49
CA ALA A 520 20.72 -10.53 -10.03
C ALA A 520 21.73 -9.40 -9.86
N ASP A 521 22.97 -9.76 -9.54
CA ASP A 521 24.07 -8.77 -9.48
C ASP A 521 24.55 -8.46 -10.90
N TRP A 522 24.11 -7.33 -11.46
CA TRP A 522 24.46 -6.87 -12.80
C TRP A 522 25.36 -5.63 -12.80
N TRP A 523 25.66 -5.09 -11.61
CA TRP A 523 26.59 -3.98 -11.41
C TRP A 523 28.02 -4.50 -11.23
N THR A 524 29.02 -3.68 -11.58
CA THR A 524 30.39 -3.99 -11.13
C THR A 524 30.51 -3.73 -9.63
N ALA A 525 31.43 -4.44 -8.97
CA ALA A 525 31.65 -4.28 -7.53
C ALA A 525 32.06 -2.83 -7.18
N GLU A 526 32.88 -2.20 -8.04
CA GLU A 526 33.33 -0.83 -7.91
C GLU A 526 32.18 0.16 -8.01
N ASP A 527 31.25 -0.02 -8.96
CA ASP A 527 30.08 0.82 -9.13
C ASP A 527 29.10 0.69 -7.95
N ALA A 528 28.92 -0.53 -7.43
CA ALA A 528 28.11 -0.76 -6.24
C ALA A 528 28.67 -0.05 -5.00
N VAL A 529 30.01 -0.03 -4.83
CA VAL A 529 30.67 0.73 -3.75
C VAL A 529 30.50 2.25 -3.97
N ALA A 530 30.69 2.75 -5.19
CA ALA A 530 30.51 4.16 -5.52
C ALA A 530 29.06 4.62 -5.27
N PHE A 531 28.08 3.82 -5.65
CA PHE A 531 26.67 4.08 -5.38
C PHE A 531 26.38 4.17 -3.87
N LYS A 532 26.84 3.19 -3.08
CA LYS A 532 26.68 3.21 -1.61
C LYS A 532 27.31 4.44 -0.96
N ALA A 533 28.46 4.91 -1.45
CA ALA A 533 29.09 6.12 -0.95
C ALA A 533 28.26 7.37 -1.24
N LYS A 534 27.61 7.45 -2.41
CA LYS A 534 26.74 8.57 -2.77
C LYS A 534 25.42 8.55 -2.00
N THR A 535 24.80 7.39 -1.86
CA THR A 535 23.53 7.26 -1.13
C THR A 535 23.67 7.50 0.37
N ALA A 536 24.84 7.18 0.96
CA ALA A 536 25.15 7.53 2.35
C ALA A 536 25.06 9.04 2.63
N VAL A 537 25.31 9.89 1.63
CA VAL A 537 25.17 11.35 1.76
C VAL A 537 23.70 11.72 1.90
N LEU A 538 22.80 11.08 1.11
CA LEU A 538 21.35 11.28 1.22
C LEU A 538 20.82 10.80 2.56
N VAL A 539 21.22 9.60 3.00
CA VAL A 539 20.82 9.07 4.32
C VAL A 539 21.15 10.08 5.41
N LYS A 540 22.41 10.56 5.44
CA LYS A 540 22.83 11.55 6.43
C LYS A 540 22.04 12.86 6.35
N GLN A 541 21.79 13.37 5.15
CA GLN A 541 21.04 14.61 4.93
C GLN A 541 19.61 14.48 5.48
N PHE A 542 18.95 13.37 5.21
CA PHE A 542 17.57 13.15 5.68
C PHE A 542 17.49 12.85 7.17
N ASP A 543 18.50 12.16 7.75
CA ASP A 543 18.61 11.98 9.22
C ASP A 543 18.73 13.31 9.97
N GLU A 544 19.22 14.37 9.33
CA GLU A 544 19.34 15.73 9.90
C GLU A 544 18.02 16.53 9.80
N VAL A 545 17.01 16.06 9.03
CA VAL A 545 15.72 16.75 8.87
C VAL A 545 14.85 16.53 10.12
N GLU A 546 14.61 17.58 10.86
CA GLU A 546 13.69 17.59 11.99
C GLU A 546 12.26 17.77 11.47
N VAL A 547 11.44 16.71 11.54
CA VAL A 547 10.06 16.68 11.02
C VAL A 547 9.04 17.19 12.04
N LEU A 548 9.33 17.03 13.31
CA LEU A 548 8.61 17.58 14.46
C LEU A 548 9.65 17.92 15.55
N PRO A 549 9.34 18.79 16.51
CA PRO A 549 10.28 19.14 17.60
C PRO A 549 10.89 17.92 18.28
N GLY A 550 12.19 17.70 18.10
CA GLY A 550 12.93 16.56 18.65
C GLY A 550 12.74 15.22 17.91
N VAL A 551 12.04 15.21 16.77
CA VAL A 551 11.82 14.01 15.94
C VAL A 551 12.44 14.20 14.56
N HIS A 552 13.41 13.36 14.24
CA HIS A 552 14.10 13.40 12.94
C HIS A 552 13.54 12.34 11.98
N ALA A 553 13.69 12.61 10.68
CA ALA A 553 13.41 11.64 9.65
C ALA A 553 14.39 10.46 9.74
N ASN A 554 14.02 9.32 9.18
CA ASN A 554 14.89 8.15 9.06
C ASN A 554 15.36 8.03 7.60
N GLY A 555 16.54 8.57 7.29
CA GLY A 555 17.08 8.61 5.94
C GLY A 555 17.36 7.23 5.36
N ALA A 556 17.66 6.22 6.18
CA ALA A 556 17.81 4.85 5.71
C ALA A 556 16.47 4.22 5.31
N LEU A 557 15.40 4.52 6.04
CA LEU A 557 14.05 4.02 5.73
C LEU A 557 13.52 4.62 4.42
N SER A 558 13.71 5.93 4.21
CA SER A 558 13.21 6.65 3.04
C SER A 558 14.20 6.72 1.87
N LEU A 559 15.30 5.99 1.90
CA LEU A 559 16.40 6.15 0.93
C LEU A 559 15.94 6.00 -0.53
N GLY A 560 15.16 4.97 -0.87
CA GLY A 560 14.66 4.75 -2.22
C GLY A 560 13.81 5.90 -2.72
N GLU A 561 12.87 6.37 -1.89
CA GLU A 561 12.02 7.53 -2.18
C GLU A 561 12.85 8.81 -2.39
N ASN A 562 13.86 9.03 -1.54
CA ASN A 562 14.73 10.20 -1.66
C ASN A 562 15.57 10.16 -2.94
N ILE A 563 16.05 8.98 -3.36
CA ILE A 563 16.74 8.80 -4.65
C ILE A 563 15.78 9.08 -5.81
N ALA A 564 14.56 8.52 -5.73
CA ALA A 564 13.54 8.65 -6.76
C ALA A 564 13.09 10.11 -6.93
N ASP A 565 12.91 10.87 -5.84
CA ASP A 565 12.56 12.29 -5.88
C ASP A 565 13.67 13.16 -6.50
N HIS A 566 14.93 12.91 -6.11
CA HIS A 566 16.06 13.63 -6.70
C HIS A 566 16.20 13.35 -8.20
N GLY A 567 16.09 12.08 -8.60
CA GLY A 567 16.08 11.66 -10.01
C GLY A 567 14.88 12.25 -10.74
N GLY A 568 13.70 12.14 -10.14
CA GLY A 568 12.44 12.62 -10.67
C GLY A 568 12.48 14.07 -11.10
N LEU A 569 12.88 14.95 -10.21
CA LEU A 569 12.96 16.37 -10.50
C LEU A 569 13.98 16.70 -11.60
N ARG A 570 15.18 16.10 -11.53
CA ARG A 570 16.27 16.39 -12.46
C ARG A 570 16.00 15.86 -13.87
N ILE A 571 15.51 14.63 -13.98
CA ILE A 571 15.22 13.97 -15.26
C ILE A 571 14.07 14.67 -15.96
N SER A 572 12.99 14.98 -15.22
CA SER A 572 11.85 15.70 -15.77
C SER A 572 12.20 17.11 -16.26
N TYR A 573 13.11 17.79 -15.58
CA TYR A 573 13.61 19.10 -16.04
C TYR A 573 14.39 19.01 -17.36
N THR A 574 15.13 17.92 -17.58
CA THR A 574 15.86 17.66 -18.85
C THR A 574 14.89 17.33 -19.98
N ALA A 575 13.87 16.52 -19.71
CA ALA A 575 12.86 16.11 -20.70
C ALA A 575 12.03 17.27 -21.23
#